data_9d89161a47ff6d011efb9d33dec5d428
#
_entry.id   9d89161a47ff6d011efb9d33dec5d428
#
_cell.length_a   1.000
_cell.length_b   1.000
_cell.length_c   1.000
_cell.angle_alpha   90.00
_cell.angle_beta   90.00
_cell.angle_gamma   90.00
#
_symmetry.space_group_name_H-M   'P 1'
#
loop_
_entity.id
_entity.type
_entity.pdbx_description
1 polymer ?
#
loop_
_entity_poly.entity_id
_entity_poly.type
_entity_poly.pdbx_seq_one_letter_code
_entity_poly.pdbx_strand_id
1 'polypeptide(L)'
;GTLANKVSTDGKGQYIGPILMGLVFSLTSFTCTMPFVGTLLVSAAQGNLLYPIVGMLGFSSAFSVPFFALAMFPQMVSKLPRSGSWLSVVKAAMGFLELAAALKFLSNVDLGWSIGWLTQPVFLSIWASLMLMAGLFLLRAIKLPSVDDDGKVGVFRIGTGIASIVLAGFFLAAINGTSLGKLASFLPPDPYPTMIGKAQVSGEGEIPDYDQALTAAKDSNKPLLIDFTGIYCTNCRDMELNVFPHVKKEFAQFERAKLYTDRIDSESDQKHQKIKEQMTGSVANPQYAILSPDGKVVSTMPYTDNIEDFRKFLTEGFAKASQ
;
A
#
# COMPACT_ATOMS: atom_id res chain seq x y z
N GLY A 1 -16.60 22.66 -15.34
CA GLY A 1 -16.62 24.01 -15.96
C GLY A 1 -17.92 24.78 -15.77
N THR A 2 -19.08 24.13 -15.80
CA THR A 2 -20.38 24.82 -15.81
C THR A 2 -20.84 25.31 -14.44
N LEU A 3 -20.47 24.69 -13.35
CA LEU A 3 -20.80 25.14 -11.99
C LEU A 3 -19.92 26.33 -11.53
N ALA A 4 -18.66 26.34 -11.91
CA ALA A 4 -17.74 27.43 -11.58
C ALA A 4 -18.13 28.74 -12.33
N ASN A 5 -18.62 28.64 -13.56
CA ASN A 5 -19.09 29.80 -14.34
C ASN A 5 -20.41 30.40 -13.83
N LYS A 6 -21.27 29.60 -13.18
CA LYS A 6 -22.55 30.09 -12.63
C LYS A 6 -22.39 30.85 -11.30
N VAL A 7 -21.30 30.59 -10.57
CA VAL A 7 -21.03 31.26 -9.27
C VAL A 7 -20.35 32.61 -9.46
N SER A 8 -19.81 32.90 -10.65
CA SER A 8 -19.08 34.15 -10.92
C SER A 8 -19.97 35.37 -11.24
N THR A 9 -21.30 35.20 -11.30
CA THR A 9 -22.19 36.27 -11.82
C THR A 9 -22.81 37.13 -10.73
N ASP A 10 -22.74 36.73 -9.45
CA ASP A 10 -23.23 37.56 -8.34
C ASP A 10 -22.06 38.04 -7.48
N GLY A 11 -21.96 39.37 -7.28
CA GLY A 11 -20.83 40.05 -6.62
C GLY A 11 -20.45 39.56 -5.21
N LYS A 12 -21.21 38.66 -4.57
CA LYS A 12 -20.84 37.92 -3.35
C LYS A 12 -20.08 36.63 -3.63
N GLY A 13 -20.05 36.15 -4.88
CA GLY A 13 -19.38 34.90 -5.29
C GLY A 13 -17.90 35.07 -5.63
N GLN A 14 -17.35 36.27 -5.63
CA GLN A 14 -15.99 36.55 -6.09
C GLN A 14 -14.90 35.87 -5.25
N TYR A 15 -15.16 35.58 -3.97
CA TYR A 15 -14.22 34.87 -3.08
C TYR A 15 -14.55 33.38 -2.90
N ILE A 16 -15.81 33.00 -3.07
CA ILE A 16 -16.26 31.60 -2.87
C ILE A 16 -15.71 30.71 -3.98
N GLY A 17 -15.67 31.17 -5.23
CA GLY A 17 -15.15 30.41 -6.36
C GLY A 17 -13.67 29.98 -6.18
N PRO A 18 -12.73 30.93 -5.93
CA PRO A 18 -11.35 30.61 -5.64
C PRO A 18 -11.16 29.72 -4.40
N ILE A 19 -11.94 29.92 -3.33
CA ILE A 19 -11.87 29.10 -2.11
C ILE A 19 -12.31 27.66 -2.42
N LEU A 20 -13.42 27.46 -3.12
CA LEU A 20 -13.88 26.13 -3.53
C LEU A 20 -12.90 25.45 -4.47
N MET A 21 -12.33 26.16 -5.43
CA MET A 21 -11.29 25.62 -6.32
C MET A 21 -10.04 25.25 -5.53
N GLY A 22 -9.61 26.07 -4.58
CA GLY A 22 -8.47 25.78 -3.70
C GLY A 22 -8.72 24.57 -2.81
N LEU A 23 -9.94 24.44 -2.28
CA LEU A 23 -10.33 23.30 -1.44
C LEU A 23 -10.36 21.99 -2.25
N VAL A 24 -10.96 21.99 -3.45
CA VAL A 24 -10.98 20.82 -4.34
C VAL A 24 -9.56 20.46 -4.77
N PHE A 25 -8.73 21.45 -5.12
CA PHE A 25 -7.33 21.21 -5.47
C PHE A 25 -6.53 20.62 -4.30
N SER A 26 -6.74 21.16 -3.08
CA SER A 26 -6.10 20.66 -1.86
C SER A 26 -6.52 19.22 -1.55
N LEU A 27 -7.81 18.90 -1.62
CA LEU A 27 -8.31 17.53 -1.41
C LEU A 27 -7.75 16.55 -2.45
N THR A 28 -7.70 16.94 -3.72
CA THR A 28 -7.17 16.09 -4.79
C THR A 28 -5.68 15.87 -4.62
N SER A 29 -4.90 16.92 -4.30
CA SER A 29 -3.46 16.82 -4.03
C SER A 29 -3.17 16.00 -2.77
N PHE A 30 -4.02 16.11 -1.74
CA PHE A 30 -3.86 15.33 -0.50
C PHE A 30 -4.01 13.84 -0.75
N THR A 31 -4.92 13.44 -1.62
CA THR A 31 -5.18 12.00 -1.94
C THR A 31 -3.94 11.33 -2.51
N CYS A 32 -3.21 11.97 -3.42
CA CYS A 32 -1.99 11.37 -4.01
C CYS A 32 -0.75 11.48 -3.13
N THR A 33 -0.73 12.39 -2.15
CA THR A 33 0.40 12.54 -1.20
C THR A 33 0.22 11.72 0.08
N MET A 34 -1.01 11.28 0.38
CA MET A 34 -1.35 10.54 1.60
C MET A 34 -0.52 9.26 1.82
N PRO A 35 -0.24 8.42 0.81
CA PRO A 35 0.61 7.25 1.01
C PRO A 35 2.02 7.60 1.51
N PHE A 36 2.61 8.68 0.99
CA PHE A 36 3.92 9.16 1.41
C PHE A 36 3.88 9.77 2.81
N VAL A 37 2.95 10.69 3.06
CA VAL A 37 2.78 11.33 4.37
C VAL A 37 2.42 10.30 5.43
N GLY A 38 1.57 9.32 5.10
CA GLY A 38 1.17 8.23 6.01
C GLY A 38 2.37 7.38 6.45
N THR A 39 3.27 7.01 5.55
CA THR A 39 4.48 6.25 5.92
C THR A 39 5.40 7.05 6.83
N LEU A 40 5.53 8.36 6.61
CA LEU A 40 6.32 9.24 7.47
C LEU A 40 5.70 9.39 8.87
N LEU A 41 4.37 9.49 8.96
CA LEU A 41 3.65 9.56 10.24
C LEU A 41 3.79 8.26 11.04
N VAL A 42 3.69 7.10 10.38
CA VAL A 42 3.92 5.80 11.03
C VAL A 42 5.35 5.70 11.54
N SER A 43 6.33 6.15 10.77
CA SER A 43 7.74 6.20 11.20
C SER A 43 7.95 7.11 12.41
N ALA A 44 7.25 8.26 12.46
CA ALA A 44 7.25 9.15 13.63
C ALA A 44 6.65 8.49 14.86
N ALA A 45 5.55 7.77 14.70
CA ALA A 45 4.90 7.04 15.79
C ALA A 45 5.77 5.91 16.37
N GLN A 46 6.72 5.39 15.59
CA GLN A 46 7.73 4.42 16.00
C GLN A 46 8.93 5.05 16.78
N GLY A 47 8.87 6.35 17.06
CA GLY A 47 9.91 7.08 17.79
C GLY A 47 11.09 7.58 16.95
N ASN A 48 11.09 7.32 15.64
CA ASN A 48 12.13 7.80 14.74
C ASN A 48 11.70 9.13 14.10
N LEU A 49 12.04 10.25 14.73
CA LEU A 49 11.64 11.60 14.28
C LEU A 49 12.51 12.16 13.16
N LEU A 50 13.72 11.66 12.97
CA LEU A 50 14.65 12.21 11.97
C LEU A 50 14.15 12.00 10.53
N TYR A 51 13.71 10.78 10.21
CA TYR A 51 13.22 10.46 8.87
C TYR A 51 11.96 11.26 8.47
N PRO A 52 10.92 11.37 9.32
CA PRO A 52 9.76 12.21 9.04
C PRO A 52 10.10 13.68 8.82
N ILE A 53 10.98 14.24 9.65
CA ILE A 53 11.38 15.66 9.54
C ILE A 53 12.12 15.91 8.22
N VAL A 54 13.15 15.12 7.91
CA VAL A 54 13.91 15.25 6.65
C VAL A 54 13.04 14.97 5.43
N GLY A 55 12.19 13.93 5.49
CA GLY A 55 11.26 13.58 4.43
C GLY A 55 10.25 14.70 4.14
N MET A 56 9.64 15.26 5.18
CA MET A 56 8.66 16.36 5.04
C MET A 56 9.32 17.64 4.54
N LEU A 57 10.52 17.98 5.03
CA LEU A 57 11.27 19.14 4.53
C LEU A 57 11.67 18.97 3.06
N GLY A 58 12.16 17.79 2.68
CA GLY A 58 12.51 17.48 1.30
C GLY A 58 11.28 17.55 0.37
N PHE A 59 10.16 16.96 0.78
CA PHE A 59 8.91 17.01 0.04
C PHE A 59 8.38 18.42 -0.13
N SER A 60 8.31 19.20 0.97
CA SER A 60 7.83 20.57 0.94
C SER A 60 8.72 21.47 0.08
N SER A 61 10.05 21.28 0.15
CA SER A 61 11.00 22.02 -0.67
C SER A 61 10.85 21.69 -2.16
N ALA A 62 10.72 20.41 -2.50
CA ALA A 62 10.53 19.97 -3.88
C ALA A 62 9.25 20.54 -4.52
N PHE A 63 8.18 20.71 -3.72
CA PHE A 63 6.96 21.37 -4.17
C PHE A 63 7.09 22.90 -4.23
N SER A 64 7.66 23.51 -3.21
CA SER A 64 7.68 25.00 -3.07
C SER A 64 8.64 25.65 -4.05
N VAL A 65 9.82 25.05 -4.31
CA VAL A 65 10.87 25.66 -5.14
C VAL A 65 10.41 25.97 -6.58
N PRO A 66 9.74 25.07 -7.32
CA PRO A 66 9.23 25.38 -8.66
C PRO A 66 8.23 26.53 -8.67
N PHE A 67 7.28 26.54 -7.72
CA PHE A 67 6.28 27.60 -7.62
C PHE A 67 6.89 28.95 -7.23
N PHE A 68 7.86 28.93 -6.31
CA PHE A 68 8.60 30.12 -5.91
C PHE A 68 9.40 30.67 -7.10
N ALA A 69 10.10 29.81 -7.84
CA ALA A 69 10.86 30.23 -9.02
C ALA A 69 9.96 30.85 -10.11
N LEU A 70 8.77 30.25 -10.36
CA LEU A 70 7.79 30.80 -11.30
C LEU A 70 7.20 32.13 -10.82
N ALA A 71 7.01 32.30 -9.52
CA ALA A 71 6.53 33.55 -8.93
C ALA A 71 7.58 34.67 -9.01
N MET A 72 8.86 34.33 -8.80
CA MET A 72 9.98 35.29 -8.89
C MET A 72 10.27 35.74 -10.34
N PHE A 73 10.06 34.86 -11.31
CA PHE A 73 10.35 35.10 -12.71
C PHE A 73 9.14 34.94 -13.61
N PRO A 74 8.13 35.85 -13.55
CA PRO A 74 6.91 35.74 -14.35
C PRO A 74 7.18 35.74 -15.87
N GLN A 75 8.31 36.23 -16.31
CA GLN A 75 8.75 36.18 -17.70
C GLN A 75 9.07 34.74 -18.17
N MET A 76 9.43 33.83 -17.25
CA MET A 76 9.59 32.41 -17.59
C MET A 76 8.26 31.76 -17.93
N VAL A 77 7.17 32.15 -17.27
CA VAL A 77 5.83 31.63 -17.55
C VAL A 77 5.38 31.96 -18.96
N SER A 78 5.75 33.13 -19.49
CA SER A 78 5.43 33.55 -20.87
C SER A 78 6.23 32.78 -21.93
N LYS A 79 7.39 32.25 -21.56
CA LYS A 79 8.25 31.41 -22.44
C LYS A 79 7.93 29.91 -22.32
N LEU A 80 7.14 29.48 -21.35
CA LEU A 80 6.65 28.11 -21.34
C LEU A 80 5.81 27.91 -22.60
N PRO A 81 6.12 26.86 -23.42
CA PRO A 81 5.26 26.54 -24.57
C PRO A 81 3.83 26.42 -24.04
N ARG A 82 2.88 27.04 -24.76
CA ARG A 82 1.45 26.91 -24.46
C ARG A 82 1.14 25.41 -24.35
N SER A 83 1.08 24.94 -23.12
CA SER A 83 1.12 23.52 -22.76
C SER A 83 -0.24 22.83 -22.93
N GLY A 84 -1.08 23.31 -23.86
CA GLY A 84 -2.44 22.83 -24.01
C GLY A 84 -2.54 21.30 -24.20
N SER A 85 -1.93 20.78 -25.26
CA SER A 85 -2.13 19.37 -25.63
C SER A 85 -1.28 18.39 -24.81
N TRP A 86 -0.04 18.71 -24.47
CA TRP A 86 0.84 17.86 -23.68
C TRP A 86 0.30 17.66 -22.24
N LEU A 87 -0.13 18.74 -21.60
CA LEU A 87 -0.67 18.68 -20.25
C LEU A 87 -1.98 17.87 -20.18
N SER A 88 -2.81 17.96 -21.21
CA SER A 88 -4.04 17.18 -21.32
C SER A 88 -3.76 15.68 -21.40
N VAL A 89 -2.71 15.28 -22.14
CA VAL A 89 -2.26 13.88 -22.23
C VAL A 89 -1.72 13.38 -20.88
N VAL A 90 -0.91 14.19 -20.19
CA VAL A 90 -0.38 13.84 -18.85
C VAL A 90 -1.51 13.68 -17.85
N LYS A 91 -2.48 14.59 -17.83
CA LYS A 91 -3.65 14.49 -16.95
C LYS A 91 -4.45 13.20 -17.20
N ALA A 92 -4.68 12.85 -18.47
CA ALA A 92 -5.38 11.62 -18.80
C ALA A 92 -4.58 10.37 -18.39
N ALA A 93 -3.27 10.35 -18.61
CA ALA A 93 -2.40 9.25 -18.18
C ALA A 93 -2.41 9.09 -16.65
N MET A 94 -2.34 10.19 -15.90
CA MET A 94 -2.48 10.16 -14.43
C MET A 94 -3.85 9.66 -13.99
N GLY A 95 -4.92 10.00 -14.71
CA GLY A 95 -6.26 9.47 -14.44
C GLY A 95 -6.34 7.94 -14.49
N PHE A 96 -5.64 7.29 -15.42
CA PHE A 96 -5.56 5.82 -15.45
C PHE A 96 -4.83 5.25 -14.23
N LEU A 97 -3.76 5.91 -13.77
CA LEU A 97 -3.05 5.50 -12.56
C LEU A 97 -3.91 5.70 -11.31
N GLU A 98 -4.65 6.80 -11.23
CA GLU A 98 -5.59 7.05 -10.12
C GLU A 98 -6.70 6.01 -10.08
N LEU A 99 -7.25 5.61 -11.22
CA LEU A 99 -8.24 4.52 -11.30
C LEU A 99 -7.66 3.18 -10.84
N ALA A 100 -6.42 2.88 -11.22
CA ALA A 100 -5.74 1.67 -10.76
C ALA A 100 -5.50 1.69 -9.23
N ALA A 101 -5.11 2.84 -8.68
CA ALA A 101 -4.97 3.02 -7.23
C ALA A 101 -6.33 2.94 -6.50
N ALA A 102 -7.37 3.56 -7.05
CA ALA A 102 -8.73 3.51 -6.50
C ALA A 102 -9.25 2.07 -6.43
N LEU A 103 -8.95 1.23 -7.43
CA LEU A 103 -9.30 -0.19 -7.42
C LEU A 103 -8.65 -0.93 -6.23
N LYS A 104 -7.41 -0.56 -5.85
CA LYS A 104 -6.76 -1.15 -4.66
C LYS A 104 -7.50 -0.79 -3.37
N PHE A 105 -7.94 0.46 -3.22
CA PHE A 105 -8.75 0.85 -2.06
C PHE A 105 -10.11 0.17 -2.06
N LEU A 106 -10.74 0.05 -3.23
CA LEU A 106 -12.00 -0.68 -3.37
C LEU A 106 -11.83 -2.17 -3.02
N SER A 107 -10.72 -2.78 -3.40
CA SER A 107 -10.38 -4.16 -3.01
C SER A 107 -10.21 -4.31 -1.49
N ASN A 108 -9.67 -3.31 -0.80
CA ASN A 108 -9.59 -3.33 0.65
C ASN A 108 -10.98 -3.24 1.30
N VAL A 109 -11.90 -2.43 0.73
CA VAL A 109 -13.29 -2.36 1.20
C VAL A 109 -14.02 -3.68 0.96
N ASP A 110 -13.86 -4.27 -0.23
CA ASP A 110 -14.42 -5.57 -0.60
C ASP A 110 -13.94 -6.68 0.37
N LEU A 111 -12.67 -6.66 0.71
CA LEU A 111 -12.05 -7.57 1.68
C LEU A 111 -12.60 -7.36 3.09
N GLY A 112 -12.76 -6.10 3.52
CA GLY A 112 -13.28 -5.75 4.85
C GLY A 112 -14.74 -6.15 5.05
N TRP A 113 -15.53 -6.02 4.03
CA TRP A 113 -16.94 -6.42 4.06
C TRP A 113 -17.16 -7.88 3.64
N SER A 114 -16.07 -8.60 3.30
CA SER A 114 -16.10 -10.02 2.88
C SER A 114 -17.08 -10.27 1.72
N ILE A 115 -17.21 -9.32 0.79
CA ILE A 115 -18.13 -9.40 -0.35
C ILE A 115 -17.61 -10.42 -1.38
N GLY A 116 -16.31 -10.42 -1.65
CA GLY A 116 -15.64 -11.38 -2.53
C GLY A 116 -15.79 -11.13 -4.03
N TRP A 117 -16.06 -9.90 -4.44
CA TRP A 117 -16.17 -9.54 -5.85
C TRP A 117 -14.81 -9.31 -6.51
N LEU A 118 -13.89 -8.69 -5.78
CA LEU A 118 -12.55 -8.34 -6.27
C LEU A 118 -11.52 -9.43 -5.92
N THR A 119 -11.77 -10.65 -6.40
CA THR A 119 -10.79 -11.73 -6.33
C THR A 119 -9.53 -11.39 -7.13
N GLN A 120 -8.42 -12.06 -6.85
CA GLN A 120 -7.14 -11.78 -7.51
C GLN A 120 -7.21 -11.80 -9.04
N PRO A 121 -7.86 -12.78 -9.72
CA PRO A 121 -8.00 -12.78 -11.18
C PRO A 121 -8.82 -11.61 -11.70
N VAL A 122 -9.91 -11.23 -11.00
CA VAL A 122 -10.76 -10.08 -11.39
C VAL A 122 -9.97 -8.78 -11.26
N PHE A 123 -9.27 -8.61 -10.16
CA PHE A 123 -8.43 -7.44 -9.90
C PHE A 123 -7.34 -7.28 -10.98
N LEU A 124 -6.60 -8.36 -11.29
CA LEU A 124 -5.58 -8.37 -12.33
C LEU A 124 -6.15 -8.09 -13.72
N SER A 125 -7.35 -8.63 -14.03
CA SER A 125 -8.02 -8.38 -15.31
C SER A 125 -8.38 -6.90 -15.49
N ILE A 126 -8.86 -6.25 -14.43
CA ILE A 126 -9.18 -4.81 -14.46
C ILE A 126 -7.90 -3.98 -14.59
N TRP A 127 -6.85 -4.30 -13.83
CA TRP A 127 -5.56 -3.61 -13.94
C TRP A 127 -4.93 -3.79 -15.32
N ALA A 128 -4.96 -5.00 -15.88
CA ALA A 128 -4.50 -5.25 -17.25
C ALA A 128 -5.27 -4.41 -18.27
N SER A 129 -6.59 -4.34 -18.13
CA SER A 129 -7.45 -3.54 -19.02
C SER A 129 -7.14 -2.04 -18.91
N LEU A 130 -6.96 -1.51 -17.71
CA LEU A 130 -6.59 -0.11 -17.47
C LEU A 130 -5.22 0.22 -18.08
N MET A 131 -4.22 -0.65 -17.90
CA MET A 131 -2.87 -0.46 -18.46
C MET A 131 -2.88 -0.58 -19.98
N LEU A 132 -3.67 -1.50 -20.54
CA LEU A 132 -3.84 -1.62 -21.97
C LEU A 132 -4.50 -0.37 -22.58
N MET A 133 -5.58 0.11 -21.98
CA MET A 133 -6.25 1.35 -22.40
C MET A 133 -5.31 2.56 -22.31
N ALA A 134 -4.56 2.69 -21.22
CA ALA A 134 -3.56 3.75 -21.05
C ALA A 134 -2.48 3.67 -22.14
N GLY A 135 -1.96 2.48 -22.42
CA GLY A 135 -0.96 2.25 -23.48
C GLY A 135 -1.49 2.60 -24.86
N LEU A 136 -2.68 2.14 -25.21
CA LEU A 136 -3.34 2.44 -26.51
C LEU A 136 -3.65 3.94 -26.64
N PHE A 137 -4.07 4.60 -25.55
CA PHE A 137 -4.26 6.05 -25.53
C PHE A 137 -2.93 6.80 -25.77
N LEU A 138 -1.87 6.43 -25.07
CA LEU A 138 -0.55 7.04 -25.23
C LEU A 138 0.01 6.86 -26.64
N LEU A 139 -0.22 5.71 -27.27
CA LEU A 139 0.15 5.43 -28.67
C LEU A 139 -0.81 6.02 -29.71
N ARG A 140 -1.84 6.75 -29.28
CA ARG A 140 -2.89 7.33 -30.15
C ARG A 140 -3.75 6.32 -30.91
N ALA A 141 -3.74 5.05 -30.50
CA ALA A 141 -4.64 4.06 -31.09
C ALA A 141 -6.11 4.33 -30.68
N ILE A 142 -6.32 4.91 -29.50
CA ILE A 142 -7.62 5.34 -28.98
C ILE A 142 -7.58 6.85 -28.69
N LYS A 143 -8.62 7.57 -29.13
CA LYS A 143 -8.82 9.00 -28.81
C LYS A 143 -9.87 9.14 -27.71
N LEU A 144 -9.54 9.90 -26.66
CA LEU A 144 -10.54 10.29 -25.66
C LEU A 144 -11.20 11.59 -26.10
N PRO A 145 -12.56 11.65 -26.13
CA PRO A 145 -13.29 12.82 -26.64
C PRO A 145 -13.03 14.11 -25.86
N SER A 146 -12.54 14.01 -24.63
CA SER A 146 -12.30 15.16 -23.73
C SER A 146 -10.83 15.60 -23.67
N VAL A 147 -9.96 15.03 -24.50
CA VAL A 147 -8.51 15.32 -24.48
C VAL A 147 -8.07 15.87 -25.82
N ASP A 148 -7.67 17.14 -25.83
CA ASP A 148 -7.05 17.77 -26.99
C ASP A 148 -5.64 17.20 -27.17
N ASP A 149 -5.48 16.32 -28.14
CA ASP A 149 -4.23 15.62 -28.45
C ASP A 149 -3.76 15.90 -29.86
N ASP A 150 -3.42 17.15 -30.14
CA ASP A 150 -2.90 17.60 -31.45
C ASP A 150 -1.35 17.61 -31.51
N GLY A 151 -0.68 17.27 -30.41
CA GLY A 151 0.77 17.31 -30.28
C GLY A 151 1.48 16.18 -31.03
N LYS A 152 2.77 16.36 -31.34
CA LYS A 152 3.64 15.33 -31.89
C LYS A 152 3.85 14.23 -30.84
N VAL A 153 3.84 12.97 -31.26
CA VAL A 153 4.12 11.83 -30.37
C VAL A 153 5.63 11.78 -30.11
N GLY A 154 6.06 12.22 -28.93
CA GLY A 154 7.46 12.18 -28.54
C GLY A 154 7.91 10.76 -28.15
N VAL A 155 9.22 10.52 -28.18
CA VAL A 155 9.85 9.23 -27.85
C VAL A 155 9.46 8.76 -26.43
N PHE A 156 9.39 9.67 -25.47
CA PHE A 156 8.98 9.37 -24.09
C PHE A 156 7.53 8.83 -24.02
N ARG A 157 6.63 9.43 -24.79
CA ARG A 157 5.23 9.00 -24.86
C ARG A 157 5.08 7.61 -25.51
N ILE A 158 5.86 7.32 -26.55
CA ILE A 158 5.90 5.99 -27.17
C ILE A 158 6.45 4.97 -26.18
N GLY A 159 7.56 5.29 -25.50
CA GLY A 159 8.19 4.40 -24.52
C GLY A 159 7.25 4.05 -23.36
N THR A 160 6.56 5.05 -22.79
CA THR A 160 5.59 4.81 -21.71
C THR A 160 4.36 4.05 -22.19
N GLY A 161 3.90 4.30 -23.42
CA GLY A 161 2.79 3.56 -24.03
C GLY A 161 3.12 2.07 -24.22
N ILE A 162 4.29 1.76 -24.76
CA ILE A 162 4.76 0.37 -24.93
C ILE A 162 4.94 -0.29 -23.54
N ALA A 163 5.56 0.40 -22.60
CA ALA A 163 5.74 -0.12 -21.23
C ALA A 163 4.39 -0.46 -20.56
N SER A 164 3.37 0.37 -20.75
CA SER A 164 2.01 0.11 -20.24
C SER A 164 1.39 -1.14 -20.87
N ILE A 165 1.57 -1.35 -22.18
CA ILE A 165 1.07 -2.56 -22.87
C ILE A 165 1.80 -3.82 -22.41
N VAL A 166 3.13 -3.74 -22.25
CA VAL A 166 3.94 -4.87 -21.72
C VAL A 166 3.49 -5.20 -20.29
N LEU A 167 3.25 -4.20 -19.46
CA LEU A 167 2.74 -4.39 -18.10
C LEU A 167 1.34 -5.03 -18.09
N ALA A 168 0.46 -4.62 -19.00
CA ALA A 168 -0.84 -5.27 -19.19
C ALA A 168 -0.70 -6.76 -19.53
N GLY A 169 0.19 -7.10 -20.46
CA GLY A 169 0.51 -8.48 -20.83
C GLY A 169 1.08 -9.28 -19.64
N PHE A 170 1.92 -8.66 -18.82
CA PHE A 170 2.47 -9.26 -17.61
C PHE A 170 1.38 -9.58 -16.57
N PHE A 171 0.41 -8.67 -16.36
CA PHE A 171 -0.72 -8.92 -15.47
C PHE A 171 -1.63 -10.06 -16.00
N LEU A 172 -1.84 -10.14 -17.31
CA LEU A 172 -2.59 -11.27 -17.90
C LEU A 172 -1.84 -12.59 -17.75
N ALA A 173 -0.52 -12.60 -17.90
CA ALA A 173 0.31 -13.78 -17.67
C ALA A 173 0.27 -14.22 -16.20
N ALA A 174 0.16 -13.28 -15.27
CA ALA A 174 0.06 -13.56 -13.84
C ALA A 174 -1.24 -14.30 -13.47
N ILE A 175 -2.33 -14.07 -14.18
CA ILE A 175 -3.58 -14.85 -14.01
C ILE A 175 -3.34 -16.34 -14.29
N ASN A 176 -2.40 -16.66 -15.19
CA ASN A 176 -2.02 -18.02 -15.54
C ASN A 176 -0.86 -18.58 -14.68
N GLY A 177 -0.55 -17.95 -13.54
CA GLY A 177 0.42 -18.45 -12.57
C GLY A 177 1.84 -17.88 -12.69
N THR A 178 2.07 -16.87 -13.53
CA THR A 178 3.36 -16.18 -13.56
C THR A 178 3.57 -15.41 -12.25
N SER A 179 4.72 -15.59 -11.61
CA SER A 179 5.05 -14.89 -10.36
C SER A 179 5.19 -13.39 -10.59
N LEU A 180 4.50 -12.62 -9.79
CA LEU A 180 4.57 -11.14 -9.77
C LEU A 180 5.65 -10.61 -8.82
N GLY A 181 6.37 -11.49 -8.11
CA GLY A 181 7.37 -11.08 -7.12
C GLY A 181 6.77 -10.12 -6.08
N LYS A 182 7.47 -9.01 -5.80
CA LYS A 182 7.00 -8.00 -4.82
C LYS A 182 5.65 -7.36 -5.18
N LEU A 183 5.24 -7.32 -6.45
CA LEU A 183 3.92 -6.80 -6.83
C LEU A 183 2.77 -7.68 -6.31
N ALA A 184 3.00 -8.96 -6.07
CA ALA A 184 1.99 -9.86 -5.51
C ALA A 184 1.49 -9.40 -4.13
N SER A 185 2.31 -8.70 -3.35
CA SER A 185 1.95 -8.16 -2.02
C SER A 185 0.84 -7.10 -2.08
N PHE A 186 0.68 -6.43 -3.23
CA PHE A 186 -0.37 -5.42 -3.45
C PHE A 186 -1.71 -6.02 -3.90
N LEU A 187 -1.73 -7.28 -4.29
CA LEU A 187 -2.93 -7.95 -4.75
C LEU A 187 -3.83 -8.40 -3.59
N PRO A 188 -5.13 -8.60 -3.84
CA PRO A 188 -5.99 -9.30 -2.89
C PRO A 188 -5.40 -10.69 -2.57
N PRO A 189 -5.62 -11.21 -1.35
CA PRO A 189 -5.15 -12.54 -0.97
C PRO A 189 -5.77 -13.63 -1.84
N ASP A 190 -5.01 -14.71 -2.09
CA ASP A 190 -5.49 -15.92 -2.74
C ASP A 190 -5.08 -17.15 -1.87
N PRO A 191 -5.99 -17.99 -1.40
CA PRO A 191 -7.44 -17.91 -1.62
C PRO A 191 -8.04 -16.64 -0.96
N TYR A 192 -9.03 -16.07 -1.65
CA TYR A 192 -9.76 -14.93 -1.10
C TYR A 192 -10.47 -15.39 0.20
N PRO A 193 -10.35 -14.66 1.31
CA PRO A 193 -11.04 -15.04 2.54
C PRO A 193 -12.55 -14.87 2.34
N THR A 194 -13.18 -15.91 1.83
CA THR A 194 -14.63 -16.00 1.69
C THR A 194 -15.22 -16.39 3.02
N MET A 195 -15.21 -15.53 4.03
CA MET A 195 -15.92 -15.94 5.24
C MET A 195 -16.29 -14.80 6.16
N ILE A 196 -17.52 -14.49 6.11
CA ILE A 196 -18.32 -14.17 7.28
C ILE A 196 -18.08 -15.26 8.34
N GLY A 197 -17.18 -15.03 9.26
CA GLY A 197 -17.15 -15.69 10.55
C GLY A 197 -16.34 -16.98 10.73
N LYS A 198 -15.72 -17.58 9.75
CA LYS A 198 -14.87 -18.78 9.98
C LYS A 198 -13.86 -18.98 8.86
N ALA A 199 -12.72 -18.46 9.02
CA ALA A 199 -11.40 -18.97 8.72
C ALA A 199 -10.47 -17.78 8.65
N GLN A 200 -9.90 -17.48 9.75
CA GLN A 200 -8.54 -16.95 9.75
C GLN A 200 -7.78 -17.91 8.83
N VAL A 201 -7.23 -17.41 7.74
CA VAL A 201 -6.30 -18.20 6.92
C VAL A 201 -5.03 -18.31 7.75
N SER A 202 -5.12 -19.15 8.80
CA SER A 202 -3.95 -19.60 9.52
C SER A 202 -3.28 -20.61 8.60
N GLY A 203 -1.98 -20.42 8.33
CA GLY A 203 -1.18 -21.43 7.68
C GLY A 203 -1.25 -22.73 8.47
N GLU A 204 -0.90 -23.86 7.86
CA GLU A 204 -0.85 -25.14 8.60
C GLU A 204 0.01 -24.96 9.86
N GLY A 205 -0.59 -25.24 11.04
CA GLY A 205 0.09 -25.17 12.33
C GLY A 205 0.15 -23.79 12.99
N GLU A 206 -0.62 -22.78 12.50
CA GLU A 206 -0.69 -21.45 13.13
C GLU A 206 -1.93 -21.34 14.05
N ILE A 207 -1.73 -20.84 15.26
CA ILE A 207 -2.79 -20.68 16.28
C ILE A 207 -3.29 -19.23 16.22
N PRO A 208 -4.61 -19.00 16.03
CA PRO A 208 -5.17 -17.67 15.81
C PRO A 208 -5.49 -16.90 17.10
N ASP A 209 -5.29 -17.49 18.26
CA ASP A 209 -5.57 -16.88 19.58
C ASP A 209 -4.34 -16.90 20.47
N TYR A 210 -4.08 -15.79 21.14
CA TYR A 210 -2.89 -15.61 21.97
C TYR A 210 -2.86 -16.56 23.18
N ASP A 211 -3.97 -16.71 23.88
CA ASP A 211 -4.02 -17.51 25.10
C ASP A 211 -3.87 -19.00 24.78
N GLN A 212 -4.48 -19.45 23.67
CA GLN A 212 -4.31 -20.82 23.18
C GLN A 212 -2.87 -21.08 22.73
N ALA A 213 -2.26 -20.12 22.02
CA ALA A 213 -0.87 -20.24 21.58
C ALA A 213 0.12 -20.32 22.74
N LEU A 214 -0.10 -19.51 23.76
CA LEU A 214 0.71 -19.54 24.98
C LEU A 214 0.57 -20.87 25.73
N THR A 215 -0.63 -21.40 25.79
CA THR A 215 -0.89 -22.72 26.41
C THR A 215 -0.19 -23.82 25.61
N ALA A 216 -0.30 -23.82 24.30
CA ALA A 216 0.36 -24.80 23.44
C ALA A 216 1.89 -24.75 23.56
N ALA A 217 2.46 -23.55 23.65
CA ALA A 217 3.90 -23.35 23.85
C ALA A 217 4.37 -23.92 25.19
N LYS A 218 3.60 -23.73 26.28
CA LYS A 218 3.87 -24.30 27.59
C LYS A 218 3.78 -25.81 27.58
N ASP A 219 2.74 -26.38 26.99
CA ASP A 219 2.50 -27.82 26.95
C ASP A 219 3.56 -28.57 26.13
N SER A 220 3.98 -27.97 25.01
CA SER A 220 5.03 -28.54 24.15
C SER A 220 6.45 -28.19 24.64
N ASN A 221 6.62 -27.28 25.60
CA ASN A 221 7.87 -26.70 26.03
C ASN A 221 8.71 -26.15 24.88
N LYS A 222 8.04 -25.51 23.92
CA LYS A 222 8.68 -24.85 22.78
C LYS A 222 8.52 -23.34 22.86
N PRO A 223 9.49 -22.56 22.36
CA PRO A 223 9.32 -21.13 22.19
C PRO A 223 8.14 -20.80 21.28
N LEU A 224 7.46 -19.69 21.58
CA LEU A 224 6.33 -19.18 20.80
C LEU A 224 6.81 -18.05 19.88
N LEU A 225 6.57 -18.21 18.58
CA LEU A 225 6.73 -17.15 17.59
C LEU A 225 5.35 -16.56 17.29
N ILE A 226 5.19 -15.26 17.56
CA ILE A 226 3.97 -14.52 17.24
C ILE A 226 4.21 -13.66 16.01
N ASP A 227 3.32 -13.82 15.02
CA ASP A 227 3.17 -12.93 13.87
C ASP A 227 1.95 -12.03 14.09
N PHE A 228 2.19 -10.78 14.45
CA PHE A 228 1.16 -9.75 14.49
C PHE A 228 0.95 -9.18 13.09
N THR A 229 -0.12 -9.59 12.48
CA THR A 229 -0.42 -9.35 11.07
C THR A 229 -1.67 -8.49 10.86
N GLY A 230 -2.00 -8.22 9.59
CA GLY A 230 -3.22 -7.51 9.21
C GLY A 230 -3.76 -7.98 7.88
N ILE A 231 -5.08 -7.95 7.72
CA ILE A 231 -5.76 -8.30 6.47
C ILE A 231 -5.40 -7.31 5.35
N TYR A 232 -5.28 -6.02 5.70
CA TYR A 232 -4.97 -4.94 4.76
C TYR A 232 -3.48 -4.67 4.62
N CYS A 233 -2.65 -5.40 5.35
CA CYS A 233 -1.23 -5.14 5.51
C CYS A 233 -0.42 -5.66 4.32
N THR A 234 0.01 -4.77 3.43
CA THR A 234 0.86 -5.11 2.28
C THR A 234 2.22 -5.68 2.68
N ASN A 235 2.85 -5.13 3.74
CA ASN A 235 4.13 -5.62 4.24
C ASN A 235 4.02 -7.03 4.85
N CYS A 236 2.89 -7.34 5.49
CA CYS A 236 2.63 -8.69 6.01
C CYS A 236 2.55 -9.70 4.85
N ARG A 237 1.87 -9.34 3.77
CA ARG A 237 1.80 -10.15 2.55
C ARG A 237 3.17 -10.33 1.90
N ASP A 238 4.00 -9.29 1.92
CA ASP A 238 5.36 -9.37 1.39
C ASP A 238 6.20 -10.38 2.17
N MET A 239 6.12 -10.36 3.50
CA MET A 239 6.78 -11.36 4.36
C MET A 239 6.31 -12.79 4.04
N GLU A 240 4.98 -12.99 3.95
CA GLU A 240 4.38 -14.30 3.66
C GLU A 240 4.79 -14.87 2.30
N LEU A 241 4.89 -14.02 1.29
CA LEU A 241 5.17 -14.44 -0.09
C LEU A 241 6.67 -14.55 -0.39
N ASN A 242 7.46 -13.63 0.15
CA ASN A 242 8.85 -13.46 -0.28
C ASN A 242 9.90 -13.81 0.79
N VAL A 243 9.55 -13.85 2.08
CA VAL A 243 10.48 -14.16 3.17
C VAL A 243 10.19 -15.52 3.81
N PHE A 244 8.96 -15.78 4.22
CA PHE A 244 8.58 -17.02 4.93
C PHE A 244 8.91 -18.32 4.19
N PRO A 245 8.79 -18.41 2.85
CA PRO A 245 9.15 -19.62 2.13
C PRO A 245 10.62 -20.06 2.32
N HIS A 246 11.50 -19.11 2.63
CA HIS A 246 12.94 -19.33 2.81
C HIS A 246 13.37 -19.70 4.23
N VAL A 247 12.46 -19.61 5.22
CA VAL A 247 12.73 -19.85 6.64
C VAL A 247 11.83 -20.93 7.25
N LYS A 248 11.26 -21.82 6.44
CA LYS A 248 10.36 -22.89 6.90
C LYS A 248 11.01 -23.86 7.90
N LYS A 249 12.32 -24.07 7.81
CA LYS A 249 13.07 -24.96 8.71
C LYS A 249 13.15 -24.35 10.11
N GLU A 250 13.39 -23.06 10.17
CA GLU A 250 13.47 -22.28 11.40
C GLU A 250 12.09 -22.23 12.09
N PHE A 251 11.02 -22.03 11.30
CA PHE A 251 9.65 -22.03 11.83
C PHE A 251 9.24 -23.35 12.51
N ALA A 252 9.74 -24.48 12.06
CA ALA A 252 9.40 -25.77 12.64
C ALA A 252 9.88 -25.95 14.11
N GLN A 253 10.76 -25.07 14.58
CA GLN A 253 11.29 -25.09 15.94
C GLN A 253 10.36 -24.39 16.96
N PHE A 254 9.38 -23.62 16.47
CA PHE A 254 8.48 -22.81 17.30
C PHE A 254 7.06 -23.36 17.27
N GLU A 255 6.33 -23.14 18.38
CA GLU A 255 4.89 -22.99 18.27
C GLU A 255 4.60 -21.63 17.63
N ARG A 256 3.59 -21.56 16.74
CA ARG A 256 3.36 -20.37 15.93
C ARG A 256 1.97 -19.82 16.17
N ALA A 257 1.91 -18.51 16.42
CA ALA A 257 0.66 -17.77 16.49
C ALA A 257 0.61 -16.73 15.36
N LYS A 258 -0.56 -16.63 14.71
CA LYS A 258 -0.85 -15.60 13.72
C LYS A 258 -2.03 -14.77 14.21
N LEU A 259 -1.74 -13.55 14.65
CA LEU A 259 -2.69 -12.68 15.34
C LEU A 259 -3.02 -11.47 14.49
N TYR A 260 -4.25 -11.39 14.02
CA TYR A 260 -4.75 -10.22 13.29
C TYR A 260 -5.01 -9.06 14.25
N THR A 261 -4.70 -7.83 13.78
CA THR A 261 -4.71 -6.62 14.64
C THR A 261 -5.33 -5.40 13.95
N ASP A 262 -5.92 -5.51 12.77
CA ASP A 262 -6.33 -4.37 11.95
C ASP A 262 -7.84 -4.28 11.67
N ARG A 263 -8.64 -5.21 12.14
CA ARG A 263 -10.10 -5.15 12.02
C ARG A 263 -10.69 -4.41 13.22
N ILE A 264 -11.30 -3.25 12.96
CA ILE A 264 -11.87 -2.39 14.00
C ILE A 264 -13.09 -3.05 14.68
N ASP A 265 -13.85 -3.85 13.91
CA ASP A 265 -15.09 -4.50 14.37
C ASP A 265 -14.84 -5.83 15.11
N SER A 266 -13.60 -6.27 15.22
CA SER A 266 -13.22 -7.53 15.86
C SER A 266 -12.66 -7.29 17.25
N GLU A 267 -13.34 -7.77 18.29
CA GLU A 267 -12.85 -7.69 19.68
C GLU A 267 -11.50 -8.43 19.85
N SER A 268 -11.33 -9.56 19.15
CA SER A 268 -10.07 -10.30 19.20
C SER A 268 -8.92 -9.50 18.61
N ASP A 269 -9.13 -8.82 17.47
CA ASP A 269 -8.11 -7.99 16.86
C ASP A 269 -7.72 -6.78 17.73
N GLN A 270 -8.70 -6.16 18.38
CA GLN A 270 -8.44 -5.09 19.37
C GLN A 270 -7.65 -5.59 20.58
N LYS A 271 -7.93 -6.80 21.08
CA LYS A 271 -7.15 -7.45 22.12
C LYS A 271 -5.71 -7.71 21.65
N HIS A 272 -5.56 -8.30 20.45
CA HIS A 272 -4.25 -8.58 19.88
C HIS A 272 -3.45 -7.29 19.60
N GLN A 273 -4.11 -6.21 19.20
CA GLN A 273 -3.48 -4.89 19.03
C GLN A 273 -2.86 -4.39 20.34
N LYS A 274 -3.59 -4.46 21.44
CA LYS A 274 -3.09 -4.05 22.77
C LYS A 274 -1.90 -4.92 23.21
N ILE A 275 -1.99 -6.23 23.00
CA ILE A 275 -0.90 -7.17 23.30
C ILE A 275 0.35 -6.82 22.47
N LYS A 276 0.18 -6.55 21.17
CA LYS A 276 1.26 -6.14 20.28
C LYS A 276 1.95 -4.87 20.77
N GLU A 277 1.17 -3.83 21.11
CA GLU A 277 1.71 -2.56 21.62
C GLU A 277 2.50 -2.74 22.91
N GLN A 278 2.01 -3.58 23.83
CA GLN A 278 2.71 -3.87 25.10
C GLN A 278 4.02 -4.62 24.85
N MET A 279 4.07 -5.56 23.91
CA MET A 279 5.25 -6.40 23.64
C MET A 279 6.30 -5.70 22.78
N THR A 280 5.86 -4.92 21.79
CA THR A 280 6.74 -4.37 20.75
C THR A 280 6.91 -2.85 20.82
N GLY A 281 6.05 -2.16 21.57
CA GLY A 281 6.01 -0.69 21.60
C GLY A 281 5.53 -0.06 20.30
N SER A 282 4.96 -0.84 19.35
CA SER A 282 4.60 -0.39 18.02
C SER A 282 3.15 -0.69 17.66
N VAL A 283 2.50 0.27 17.01
CA VAL A 283 1.16 0.12 16.43
C VAL A 283 1.19 -0.43 15.00
N ALA A 284 2.35 -0.40 14.34
CA ALA A 284 2.49 -0.79 12.93
C ALA A 284 2.48 -2.32 12.74
N ASN A 285 2.07 -2.76 11.55
CA ASN A 285 2.13 -4.15 11.09
C ASN A 285 3.13 -4.30 9.94
N PRO A 286 3.79 -5.48 9.79
CA PRO A 286 3.84 -6.57 10.77
C PRO A 286 4.78 -6.27 11.94
N GLN A 287 4.57 -7.00 13.05
CA GLN A 287 5.51 -7.12 14.16
C GLN A 287 5.65 -8.59 14.51
N TYR A 288 6.85 -9.01 14.83
CA TYR A 288 7.17 -10.37 15.24
C TYR A 288 7.68 -10.35 16.68
N ALA A 289 7.24 -11.30 17.48
CA ALA A 289 7.72 -11.46 18.84
C ALA A 289 8.06 -12.94 19.10
N ILE A 290 9.19 -13.19 19.72
CA ILE A 290 9.58 -14.51 20.20
C ILE A 290 9.46 -14.51 21.72
N LEU A 291 8.70 -15.47 22.25
CA LEU A 291 8.50 -15.66 23.68
C LEU A 291 9.12 -16.99 24.11
N SER A 292 9.63 -17.02 25.35
CA SER A 292 9.97 -18.28 25.99
C SER A 292 8.72 -19.12 26.28
N PRO A 293 8.82 -20.42 26.55
CA PRO A 293 7.67 -21.25 26.92
C PRO A 293 6.88 -20.70 28.11
N ASP A 294 7.53 -19.96 29.01
CA ASP A 294 6.90 -19.27 30.15
C ASP A 294 6.14 -17.99 29.78
N GLY A 295 6.18 -17.55 28.51
CA GLY A 295 5.49 -16.38 28.03
C GLY A 295 6.24 -15.06 28.19
N LYS A 296 7.54 -15.07 28.46
CA LYS A 296 8.37 -13.86 28.52
C LYS A 296 8.83 -13.48 27.10
N VAL A 297 8.71 -12.21 26.74
CA VAL A 297 9.22 -11.68 25.46
C VAL A 297 10.74 -11.70 25.47
N VAL A 298 11.33 -12.41 24.52
CA VAL A 298 12.78 -12.60 24.38
C VAL A 298 13.35 -11.70 23.29
N SER A 299 12.64 -11.55 22.18
CA SER A 299 13.08 -10.74 21.05
C SER A 299 11.86 -10.26 20.25
N THR A 300 11.98 -9.07 19.65
CA THR A 300 10.98 -8.51 18.74
C THR A 300 11.62 -7.99 17.48
N MET A 301 10.89 -8.02 16.35
CA MET A 301 11.37 -7.54 15.07
C MET A 301 10.21 -6.94 14.26
N PRO A 302 10.38 -5.76 13.64
CA PRO A 302 9.43 -5.22 12.66
C PRO A 302 9.59 -5.88 11.30
N TYR A 303 8.83 -5.37 10.30
CA TYR A 303 8.99 -5.74 8.89
C TYR A 303 10.45 -5.67 8.42
N THR A 304 10.87 -6.68 7.67
CA THR A 304 12.13 -6.68 6.91
C THR A 304 11.94 -7.42 5.59
N ASP A 305 12.52 -6.94 4.51
CA ASP A 305 12.58 -7.66 3.22
C ASP A 305 13.88 -8.48 3.08
N ASN A 306 14.75 -8.45 4.09
CA ASN A 306 15.99 -9.19 4.13
C ASN A 306 15.79 -10.56 4.80
N ILE A 307 15.91 -11.63 4.01
CA ILE A 307 15.74 -13.02 4.46
C ILE A 307 16.76 -13.37 5.56
N GLU A 308 18.00 -12.91 5.43
CA GLU A 308 19.07 -13.27 6.37
C GLU A 308 18.87 -12.59 7.74
N ASP A 309 18.39 -11.33 7.76
CA ASP A 309 18.07 -10.63 9.00
C ASP A 309 16.93 -11.34 9.74
N PHE A 310 15.89 -11.77 9.01
CA PHE A 310 14.79 -12.51 9.59
C PHE A 310 15.21 -13.90 10.09
N ARG A 311 16.07 -14.61 9.33
CA ARG A 311 16.63 -15.89 9.75
C ARG A 311 17.48 -15.74 11.02
N LYS A 312 18.31 -14.70 11.09
CA LYS A 312 19.10 -14.37 12.28
C LYS A 312 18.22 -14.10 13.50
N PHE A 313 17.15 -13.31 13.32
CA PHE A 313 16.16 -13.07 14.38
C PHE A 313 15.57 -14.37 14.92
N LEU A 314 15.18 -15.31 14.04
CA LEU A 314 14.61 -16.60 14.43
C LEU A 314 15.63 -17.45 15.20
N THR A 315 16.86 -17.58 14.66
CA THR A 315 17.89 -18.44 15.26
C THR A 315 18.40 -17.92 16.59
N GLU A 316 18.68 -16.61 16.71
CA GLU A 316 19.11 -16.00 17.95
C GLU A 316 17.99 -15.97 19.00
N GLY A 317 16.75 -15.70 18.53
CA GLY A 317 15.57 -15.70 19.39
C GLY A 317 15.29 -17.09 19.96
N PHE A 318 15.39 -18.14 19.14
CA PHE A 318 15.26 -19.52 19.60
C PHE A 318 16.31 -19.87 20.65
N ALA A 319 17.58 -19.56 20.40
CA ALA A 319 18.66 -19.84 21.33
C ALA A 319 18.47 -19.15 22.69
N LYS A 320 17.97 -17.91 22.70
CA LYS A 320 17.68 -17.18 23.92
C LYS A 320 16.43 -17.67 24.66
N ALA A 321 15.42 -18.13 23.93
CA ALA A 321 14.15 -18.58 24.49
C ALA A 321 14.24 -20.01 25.06
N SER A 322 15.25 -20.76 24.67
CA SER A 322 15.52 -22.14 25.14
C SER A 322 16.46 -22.20 26.37
N GLN A 323 16.98 -21.06 26.81
CA GLN A 323 17.79 -20.91 28.03
C GLN A 323 16.91 -20.64 29.26
#